data_4c58cd12348a34b2a2a85439f4c563df
#
_entry.id   4c58cd12348a34b2a2a85439f4c563df
#
_cell.length_a   1.000
_cell.length_b   1.000
_cell.length_c   1.000
_cell.angle_alpha   90.00
_cell.angle_beta   90.00
_cell.angle_gamma   90.00
#
_symmetry.space_group_name_H-M   'P 1'
#
loop_
_entity.id
_entity.type
_entity.pdbx_description
1 polymer ?
#
loop_
_entity_poly.entity_id
_entity_poly.type
_entity_poly.pdbx_seq_one_letter_code
_entity_poly.pdbx_strand_id
1 'polypeptide(L)'
;AVLGHEVGHVAARHSQRRQATAQRNTLLGAAGAILSGVLLGNSGLGQQLGQAALQGSQLLTLKFSRSQELEADELGIRYLNSAGYDPRAMGTVLQSLALQNALDARVQGRDNANIPEWASTHPDPASRVQTALAKAQATGVTGGVTNRDTFLTRIDGLTYGDDPSQGVVEGRRFIHPDLRLAFTAPQGFYMINGTRAVTINGQSGQAQFSLAPYNNDLNSYVTSVFAGVSEQQQIRPQSIQRTTVNGLPAAYGTARVASGNGQVDVTVFAYEFASDRAYHFLAITPAGQTSAFNDMFASMQRIDSQTAANVIPRVVDVVTVGSGDTVASLARRMAYSDNQIDRFRVLNGLTSNEGLSVGQKVKIVVRGR
;
A
#
# COMPACT_ATOMS: atom_id res chain seq x y z
N ALA A 1 -4.80 -9.15 20.04
CA ALA A 1 -4.15 -10.12 19.16
C ALA A 1 -2.96 -9.46 18.43
N VAL A 2 -3.18 -8.41 17.65
CA VAL A 2 -2.10 -7.75 16.89
C VAL A 2 -0.92 -7.37 17.80
N LEU A 3 -1.14 -6.62 18.87
CA LEU A 3 -0.07 -6.27 19.81
C LEU A 3 0.65 -7.48 20.38
N GLY A 4 -0.08 -8.58 20.69
CA GLY A 4 0.55 -9.81 21.17
C GLY A 4 1.45 -10.44 20.13
N HIS A 5 1.08 -10.40 18.86
CA HIS A 5 1.89 -10.86 17.74
C HIS A 5 3.16 -10.02 17.57
N GLU A 6 3.04 -8.67 17.56
CA GLU A 6 4.19 -7.76 17.43
C GLU A 6 5.16 -7.89 18.62
N VAL A 7 4.64 -8.02 19.84
CA VAL A 7 5.46 -8.31 21.02
C VAL A 7 6.15 -9.67 20.85
N GLY A 8 5.50 -10.65 20.23
CA GLY A 8 6.09 -11.93 19.87
C GLY A 8 7.32 -11.78 18.99
N HIS A 9 7.25 -10.95 17.95
CA HIS A 9 8.40 -10.65 17.08
C HIS A 9 9.56 -10.02 17.86
N VAL A 10 9.27 -9.08 18.75
CA VAL A 10 10.28 -8.41 19.59
C VAL A 10 10.90 -9.39 20.58
N ALA A 11 10.10 -10.16 21.30
CA ALA A 11 10.55 -11.12 22.31
C ALA A 11 11.41 -12.24 21.70
N ALA A 12 11.04 -12.73 20.52
CA ALA A 12 11.80 -13.71 19.76
C ALA A 12 13.01 -13.11 19.01
N ARG A 13 13.20 -11.78 19.07
CA ARG A 13 14.28 -11.05 18.39
C ARG A 13 14.32 -11.34 16.88
N HIS A 14 13.17 -11.43 16.22
CA HIS A 14 13.08 -11.82 14.82
C HIS A 14 13.86 -10.91 13.88
N SER A 15 13.84 -9.60 14.11
CA SER A 15 14.61 -8.62 13.32
C SER A 15 16.12 -8.86 13.43
N GLN A 16 16.64 -9.13 14.64
CA GLN A 16 18.06 -9.41 14.87
C GLN A 16 18.48 -10.75 14.26
N ARG A 17 17.69 -11.82 14.47
CA ARG A 17 17.93 -13.15 13.90
C ARG A 17 17.99 -13.11 12.38
N ARG A 18 17.14 -12.29 11.75
CA ARG A 18 17.14 -12.10 10.31
C ARG A 18 18.35 -11.32 9.82
N GLN A 19 18.75 -10.24 10.51
CA GLN A 19 19.93 -9.47 10.16
C GLN A 19 21.21 -10.33 10.26
N ALA A 20 21.32 -11.16 11.27
CA ALA A 20 22.40 -12.12 11.41
C ALA A 20 22.39 -13.18 10.27
N THR A 21 21.21 -13.66 9.85
CA THR A 21 21.09 -14.58 8.72
C THR A 21 21.44 -13.89 7.40
N ALA A 22 21.00 -12.66 7.18
CA ALA A 22 21.35 -11.88 6.00
C ALA A 22 22.86 -11.62 5.92
N GLN A 23 23.51 -11.24 7.02
CA GLN A 23 24.97 -11.06 7.10
C GLN A 23 25.73 -12.35 6.82
N ARG A 24 25.27 -13.48 7.39
CA ARG A 24 25.86 -14.79 7.14
C ARG A 24 25.71 -15.23 5.69
N ASN A 25 24.56 -14.98 5.07
CA ASN A 25 24.32 -15.29 3.66
C ASN A 25 25.10 -14.36 2.72
N THR A 26 25.37 -13.12 3.11
CA THR A 26 26.22 -12.18 2.36
C THR A 26 27.68 -12.64 2.37
N LEU A 27 28.15 -13.24 3.46
CA LEU A 27 29.48 -13.84 3.56
C LEU A 27 29.62 -15.13 2.73
N LEU A 28 28.51 -15.85 2.54
CA LEU A 28 28.48 -17.12 1.78
C LEU A 28 28.07 -16.96 0.32
N GLY A 29 27.60 -15.79 -0.06
CA GLY A 29 27.06 -15.56 -1.39
C GLY A 29 27.13 -14.11 -1.82
N ALA A 30 28.34 -13.56 -2.01
CA ALA A 30 28.54 -12.29 -2.70
C ALA A 30 28.07 -12.32 -4.18
N ALA A 31 27.36 -13.36 -4.57
CA ALA A 31 26.96 -13.58 -5.97
C ALA A 31 25.45 -13.77 -6.18
N GLY A 32 24.61 -13.60 -5.19
CA GLY A 32 23.25 -13.94 -5.51
C GLY A 32 22.22 -13.68 -4.46
N ALA A 33 21.84 -12.50 -4.19
CA ALA A 33 20.50 -12.24 -3.73
C ALA A 33 20.29 -10.80 -3.28
N ILE A 34 20.04 -9.91 -4.17
CA ILE A 34 19.04 -8.91 -3.89
C ILE A 34 17.96 -9.13 -4.93
N LEU A 35 17.11 -10.01 -4.56
CA LEU A 35 15.86 -10.26 -5.22
C LEU A 35 14.80 -9.42 -4.60
N SER A 36 14.46 -8.39 -5.19
CA SER A 36 13.07 -8.16 -5.46
C SER A 36 12.96 -8.04 -6.96
N GLY A 37 13.08 -9.20 -7.55
CA GLY A 37 12.75 -9.34 -8.94
C GLY A 37 11.27 -9.13 -9.10
N VAL A 38 10.88 -8.00 -9.52
CA VAL A 38 9.80 -7.91 -10.48
C VAL A 38 10.35 -7.02 -11.56
N LEU A 39 10.67 -7.63 -12.68
CA LEU A 39 11.03 -7.05 -13.98
C LEU A 39 12.46 -6.53 -14.18
N LEU A 40 13.23 -6.17 -13.21
CA LEU A 40 14.46 -5.43 -13.45
C LEU A 40 15.76 -6.18 -13.18
N GLY A 41 15.80 -7.49 -13.01
CA GLY A 41 17.04 -8.26 -12.87
C GLY A 41 18.14 -7.52 -12.08
N ASN A 42 19.26 -8.10 -11.86
CA ASN A 42 20.39 -7.63 -11.04
C ASN A 42 21.08 -6.33 -11.54
N SER A 43 20.32 -5.38 -12.11
CA SER A 43 20.82 -4.06 -12.54
C SER A 43 20.77 -3.08 -11.35
N GLY A 44 21.79 -2.20 -11.24
CA GLY A 44 21.84 -1.13 -10.24
C GLY A 44 20.56 -0.26 -10.23
N LEU A 45 19.85 -0.19 -11.33
CA LEU A 45 18.57 0.49 -11.47
C LEU A 45 17.45 -0.23 -10.70
N GLY A 46 17.38 -1.57 -10.74
CA GLY A 46 16.43 -2.35 -9.94
C GLY A 46 16.71 -2.23 -8.45
N GLN A 47 18.00 -2.14 -8.07
CA GLN A 47 18.41 -1.91 -6.68
C GLN A 47 18.08 -0.50 -6.20
N GLN A 48 18.19 0.52 -7.04
CA GLN A 48 17.91 1.90 -6.62
C GLN A 48 16.44 2.29 -6.72
N LEU A 49 15.71 1.79 -7.67
CA LEU A 49 14.25 1.90 -7.64
C LEU A 49 13.68 1.06 -6.49
N GLY A 50 14.28 -0.09 -6.21
CA GLY A 50 14.09 -0.81 -4.96
C GLY A 50 14.47 0.06 -3.76
N GLN A 51 15.60 0.78 -3.74
CA GLN A 51 16.02 1.66 -2.65
C GLN A 51 15.25 2.99 -2.61
N ALA A 52 14.85 3.58 -3.74
CA ALA A 52 13.96 4.73 -3.75
C ALA A 52 12.54 4.36 -3.30
N ALA A 53 12.06 3.18 -3.69
CA ALA A 53 10.87 2.56 -3.10
C ALA A 53 11.11 2.14 -1.64
N LEU A 54 12.32 1.72 -1.27
CA LEU A 54 12.76 1.31 0.06
C LEU A 54 13.07 2.50 0.98
N GLN A 55 13.53 3.64 0.48
CA GLN A 55 13.61 4.88 1.25
C GLN A 55 12.21 5.49 1.48
N GLY A 56 11.25 5.14 0.64
CA GLY A 56 9.83 5.40 0.88
C GLY A 56 9.18 4.43 1.88
N SER A 57 9.68 3.21 2.00
CA SER A 57 9.22 2.21 2.95
C SER A 57 10.37 1.35 3.44
N GLN A 58 10.98 1.74 4.55
CA GLN A 58 11.89 0.84 5.31
C GLN A 58 11.20 -0.47 5.75
N LEU A 59 9.90 -0.60 5.47
CA LEU A 59 9.06 -1.76 5.75
C LEU A 59 9.25 -2.92 4.75
N LEU A 60 9.63 -2.63 3.49
CA LEU A 60 9.79 -3.69 2.48
C LEU A 60 11.01 -4.60 2.66
N THR A 61 11.96 -4.21 3.50
CA THR A 61 13.10 -5.07 3.88
C THR A 61 12.78 -6.07 4.99
N LEU A 62 11.56 -6.05 5.54
CA LEU A 62 11.21 -6.82 6.74
C LEU A 62 10.17 -7.91 6.46
N LYS A 63 10.35 -8.69 5.40
CA LYS A 63 9.60 -9.93 5.23
C LYS A 63 10.07 -10.95 6.28
N PHE A 64 9.25 -11.20 7.29
CA PHE A 64 9.51 -12.28 8.20
C PHE A 64 9.33 -13.64 7.51
N SER A 65 10.12 -14.65 7.90
CA SER A 65 9.92 -15.98 7.38
C SER A 65 8.63 -16.59 7.94
N ARG A 66 8.05 -17.56 7.22
CA ARG A 66 6.85 -18.27 7.69
C ARG A 66 7.03 -18.88 9.10
N SER A 67 8.21 -19.38 9.41
CA SER A 67 8.51 -19.91 10.74
C SER A 67 8.52 -18.83 11.82
N GLN A 68 9.03 -17.63 11.51
CA GLN A 68 9.02 -16.50 12.44
C GLN A 68 7.59 -15.97 12.67
N GLU A 69 6.75 -15.97 11.64
CA GLU A 69 5.33 -15.62 11.76
C GLU A 69 4.59 -16.61 12.67
N LEU A 70 4.80 -17.92 12.47
CA LEU A 70 4.19 -18.96 13.31
C LEU A 70 4.68 -18.90 14.76
N GLU A 71 5.95 -18.55 14.98
CA GLU A 71 6.51 -18.34 16.31
C GLU A 71 5.89 -17.10 16.98
N ALA A 72 5.71 -16.01 16.24
CA ALA A 72 5.06 -14.79 16.74
C ALA A 72 3.57 -15.02 17.05
N ASP A 73 2.85 -15.78 16.22
CA ASP A 73 1.46 -16.16 16.49
C ASP A 73 1.35 -16.97 17.79
N GLU A 74 2.23 -17.95 17.98
CA GLU A 74 2.24 -18.78 19.19
C GLU A 74 2.54 -17.97 20.44
N LEU A 75 3.55 -17.11 20.41
CA LEU A 75 3.86 -16.19 21.50
C LEU A 75 2.69 -15.25 21.77
N GLY A 76 2.09 -14.71 20.72
CA GLY A 76 0.91 -13.83 20.83
C GLY A 76 -0.28 -14.53 21.49
N ILE A 77 -0.56 -15.79 21.14
CA ILE A 77 -1.59 -16.62 21.79
C ILE A 77 -1.29 -16.79 23.28
N ARG A 78 -0.05 -17.08 23.61
CA ARG A 78 0.37 -17.22 25.03
C ARG A 78 0.22 -15.91 25.81
N TYR A 79 0.58 -14.79 25.20
CA TYR A 79 0.43 -13.47 25.82
C TYR A 79 -1.04 -13.09 26.02
N LEU A 80 -1.89 -13.35 25.03
CA LEU A 80 -3.33 -13.15 25.16
C LEU A 80 -3.88 -13.95 26.35
N ASN A 81 -3.57 -15.24 26.40
CA ASN A 81 -4.00 -16.12 27.48
C ASN A 81 -3.52 -15.61 28.86
N SER A 82 -2.23 -15.30 28.98
CA SER A 82 -1.66 -14.81 30.25
C SER A 82 -2.24 -13.48 30.70
N ALA A 83 -2.70 -12.65 29.77
CA ALA A 83 -3.35 -11.37 30.04
C ALA A 83 -4.89 -11.46 30.20
N GLY A 84 -5.46 -12.67 30.22
CA GLY A 84 -6.89 -12.90 30.39
C GLY A 84 -7.76 -12.62 29.16
N TYR A 85 -7.14 -12.41 27.99
CA TYR A 85 -7.87 -12.23 26.74
C TYR A 85 -8.15 -13.60 26.08
N ASP A 86 -9.16 -13.60 25.19
CA ASP A 86 -9.49 -14.79 24.42
C ASP A 86 -8.35 -15.11 23.43
N PRO A 87 -7.66 -16.25 23.59
CA PRO A 87 -6.54 -16.63 22.70
C PRO A 87 -6.98 -16.88 21.25
N ARG A 88 -8.28 -17.21 21.02
CA ARG A 88 -8.83 -17.39 19.67
C ARG A 88 -8.86 -16.10 18.84
N ALA A 89 -8.72 -14.94 19.50
CA ALA A 89 -8.63 -13.65 18.80
C ALA A 89 -7.44 -13.59 17.83
N MET A 90 -6.40 -14.41 18.00
CA MET A 90 -5.30 -14.51 17.02
C MET A 90 -5.81 -15.08 15.68
N GLY A 91 -6.51 -16.20 15.71
CA GLY A 91 -7.10 -16.79 14.50
C GLY A 91 -8.12 -15.86 13.84
N THR A 92 -8.92 -15.15 14.64
CA THR A 92 -9.92 -14.18 14.12
C THR A 92 -9.25 -13.00 13.38
N VAL A 93 -8.15 -12.46 13.92
CA VAL A 93 -7.40 -11.39 13.25
C VAL A 93 -6.79 -11.89 11.95
N LEU A 94 -6.13 -13.05 11.95
CA LEU A 94 -5.56 -13.65 10.73
C LEU A 94 -6.62 -13.89 9.66
N GLN A 95 -7.81 -14.36 10.06
CA GLN A 95 -8.94 -14.52 9.14
C GLN A 95 -9.39 -13.18 8.57
N SER A 96 -9.51 -12.14 9.38
CA SER A 96 -9.89 -10.80 8.91
C SER A 96 -8.87 -10.25 7.91
N LEU A 97 -7.57 -10.44 8.17
CA LEU A 97 -6.50 -10.05 7.28
C LEU A 97 -6.53 -10.83 5.96
N ALA A 98 -6.79 -12.13 6.00
CA ALA A 98 -6.94 -12.95 4.81
C ALA A 98 -8.14 -12.53 3.94
N LEU A 99 -9.27 -12.24 4.57
CA LEU A 99 -10.46 -11.73 3.87
C LEU A 99 -10.23 -10.36 3.25
N GLN A 100 -9.51 -9.46 3.94
CA GLN A 100 -9.14 -8.15 3.40
C GLN A 100 -8.23 -8.30 2.17
N ASN A 101 -7.21 -9.16 2.24
CA ASN A 101 -6.35 -9.43 1.09
C ASN A 101 -7.13 -9.96 -0.13
N ALA A 102 -8.04 -10.89 0.10
CA ALA A 102 -8.87 -11.43 -0.98
C ALA A 102 -9.81 -10.39 -1.59
N LEU A 103 -10.34 -9.48 -0.77
CA LEU A 103 -11.15 -8.36 -1.23
C LEU A 103 -10.33 -7.38 -2.06
N ASP A 104 -9.16 -6.98 -1.57
CA ASP A 104 -8.26 -6.03 -2.25
C ASP A 104 -7.80 -6.57 -3.60
N ALA A 105 -7.41 -7.84 -3.67
CA ALA A 105 -7.05 -8.51 -4.92
C ALA A 105 -8.20 -8.45 -5.93
N ARG A 106 -9.42 -8.75 -5.51
CA ARG A 106 -10.62 -8.73 -6.34
C ARG A 106 -10.99 -7.34 -6.84
N VAL A 107 -10.99 -6.36 -5.93
CA VAL A 107 -11.33 -4.96 -6.24
C VAL A 107 -10.33 -4.32 -7.20
N GLN A 108 -9.07 -4.73 -7.11
CA GLN A 108 -7.98 -4.20 -7.93
C GLN A 108 -7.77 -5.02 -9.21
N GLY A 109 -8.60 -6.06 -9.46
CA GLY A 109 -8.48 -6.92 -10.64
C GLY A 109 -7.14 -7.66 -10.69
N ARG A 110 -6.57 -8.03 -9.54
CA ARG A 110 -5.27 -8.68 -9.43
C ARG A 110 -5.45 -10.16 -9.12
N ASP A 111 -4.74 -10.98 -9.86
CA ASP A 111 -4.41 -12.32 -9.39
C ASP A 111 -3.41 -12.17 -8.24
N ASN A 112 -3.66 -12.74 -7.10
CA ASN A 112 -2.92 -12.85 -5.83
C ASN A 112 -1.45 -12.33 -5.73
N ALA A 113 -0.92 -11.68 -6.75
CA ALA A 113 0.50 -11.37 -6.91
C ALA A 113 0.97 -10.07 -6.22
N ASN A 114 0.06 -9.16 -5.87
CA ASN A 114 0.42 -7.88 -5.25
C ASN A 114 -0.31 -7.68 -3.92
N ILE A 115 0.35 -8.05 -2.89
CA ILE A 115 -0.10 -8.05 -1.50
C ILE A 115 0.01 -6.61 -0.95
N PRO A 116 -0.99 -6.09 -0.20
CA PRO A 116 -0.87 -4.83 0.53
C PRO A 116 0.39 -4.77 1.38
N GLU A 117 0.93 -3.57 1.61
CA GLU A 117 2.21 -3.36 2.30
C GLU A 117 2.28 -4.10 3.66
N TRP A 118 1.21 -4.03 4.46
CA TRP A 118 1.13 -4.74 5.74
C TRP A 118 1.17 -6.27 5.59
N ALA A 119 0.63 -6.81 4.51
CA ALA A 119 0.66 -8.26 4.24
C ALA A 119 1.97 -8.69 3.56
N SER A 120 2.75 -7.73 3.04
CA SER A 120 4.08 -8.02 2.50
C SER A 120 5.11 -8.24 3.60
N THR A 121 4.95 -7.59 4.75
CA THR A 121 5.81 -7.79 5.94
C THR A 121 5.42 -9.04 6.72
N HIS A 122 4.13 -9.42 6.73
CA HIS A 122 3.56 -10.57 7.43
C HIS A 122 2.87 -11.53 6.45
N PRO A 123 3.63 -12.36 5.72
CA PRO A 123 3.10 -13.16 4.62
C PRO A 123 2.10 -14.21 5.06
N ASP A 124 1.17 -14.50 4.15
CA ASP A 124 0.29 -15.64 4.16
C ASP A 124 -0.59 -15.79 5.42
N PRO A 125 -1.41 -14.79 5.78
CA PRO A 125 -2.29 -14.91 6.94
C PRO A 125 -3.29 -16.06 6.79
N ALA A 126 -3.73 -16.38 5.57
CA ALA A 126 -4.73 -17.43 5.33
C ALA A 126 -4.24 -18.83 5.77
N SER A 127 -2.99 -19.19 5.45
CA SER A 127 -2.42 -20.48 5.82
C SER A 127 -2.17 -20.62 7.31
N ARG A 128 -2.13 -19.50 8.05
CA ARG A 128 -1.83 -19.45 9.50
C ARG A 128 -3.09 -19.57 10.36
N VAL A 129 -4.29 -19.27 9.81
CA VAL A 129 -5.57 -19.26 10.56
C VAL A 129 -5.81 -20.58 11.31
N GLN A 130 -5.76 -21.71 10.61
CA GLN A 130 -6.07 -22.99 11.21
C GLN A 130 -5.06 -23.39 12.30
N THR A 131 -3.77 -23.10 12.06
CA THR A 131 -2.71 -23.34 13.04
C THR A 131 -2.92 -22.49 14.30
N ALA A 132 -3.26 -21.21 14.16
CA ALA A 132 -3.50 -20.32 15.27
C ALA A 132 -4.74 -20.75 16.08
N LEU A 133 -5.84 -21.14 15.41
CA LEU A 133 -7.03 -21.64 16.07
C LEU A 133 -6.78 -22.94 16.84
N ALA A 134 -6.04 -23.90 16.25
CA ALA A 134 -5.67 -25.14 16.91
C ALA A 134 -4.79 -24.89 18.15
N LYS A 135 -3.80 -24.00 18.06
CA LYS A 135 -2.95 -23.61 19.20
C LYS A 135 -3.74 -22.88 20.28
N ALA A 136 -4.67 -21.99 19.90
CA ALA A 136 -5.55 -21.32 20.85
C ALA A 136 -6.46 -22.34 21.57
N GLN A 137 -7.01 -23.31 20.86
CA GLN A 137 -7.81 -24.39 21.45
C GLN A 137 -7.00 -25.26 22.41
N ALA A 138 -5.75 -25.56 22.08
CA ALA A 138 -4.84 -26.34 22.92
C ALA A 138 -4.50 -25.65 24.25
N THR A 139 -4.77 -24.36 24.43
CA THR A 139 -4.63 -23.68 25.72
C THR A 139 -5.69 -24.13 26.74
N GLY A 140 -6.75 -24.81 26.32
CA GLY A 140 -7.88 -25.21 27.16
C GLY A 140 -8.77 -24.06 27.62
N VAL A 141 -8.48 -22.82 27.21
CA VAL A 141 -9.28 -21.64 27.58
C VAL A 141 -10.50 -21.54 26.70
N THR A 142 -11.66 -21.61 27.32
CA THR A 142 -12.98 -21.46 26.67
C THR A 142 -13.60 -20.12 27.04
N GLY A 143 -13.10 -19.08 26.44
CA GLY A 143 -13.58 -17.71 26.70
C GLY A 143 -12.45 -16.86 27.32
N GLY A 144 -12.63 -15.56 27.20
CA GLY A 144 -11.69 -14.55 27.70
C GLY A 144 -12.24 -13.20 27.36
N VAL A 145 -11.59 -12.16 27.86
CA VAL A 145 -12.00 -10.78 27.58
C VAL A 145 -11.77 -10.49 26.10
N THR A 146 -12.79 -10.02 25.40
CA THR A 146 -12.69 -9.52 24.02
C THR A 146 -12.79 -7.99 23.95
N ASN A 147 -13.50 -7.36 24.89
CA ASN A 147 -13.72 -5.91 24.99
C ASN A 147 -14.15 -5.27 23.64
N ARG A 148 -14.87 -6.03 22.80
CA ARG A 148 -15.22 -5.64 21.44
C ARG A 148 -15.92 -4.30 21.39
N ASP A 149 -16.93 -4.09 22.21
CA ASP A 149 -17.73 -2.87 22.19
C ASP A 149 -16.96 -1.66 22.68
N THR A 150 -16.10 -1.83 23.67
CA THR A 150 -15.18 -0.78 24.13
C THR A 150 -14.19 -0.41 23.01
N PHE A 151 -13.64 -1.41 22.32
CA PHE A 151 -12.75 -1.17 21.17
C PHE A 151 -13.48 -0.42 20.06
N LEU A 152 -14.69 -0.84 19.69
CA LEU A 152 -15.48 -0.17 18.65
C LEU A 152 -15.74 1.30 19.01
N THR A 153 -16.08 1.61 20.27
CA THR A 153 -16.27 3.00 20.72
C THR A 153 -15.00 3.84 20.60
N ARG A 154 -13.81 3.22 20.70
CA ARG A 154 -12.52 3.93 20.59
C ARG A 154 -12.08 4.22 19.17
N ILE A 155 -12.53 3.41 18.22
CA ILE A 155 -12.20 3.60 16.81
C ILE A 155 -13.29 4.34 16.04
N ASP A 156 -14.38 4.69 16.68
CA ASP A 156 -15.43 5.52 16.09
C ASP A 156 -14.88 6.90 15.75
N GLY A 157 -15.11 7.35 14.51
CA GLY A 157 -14.54 8.60 13.97
C GLY A 157 -13.08 8.50 13.49
N LEU A 158 -12.41 7.34 13.64
CA LEU A 158 -11.03 7.18 13.17
C LEU A 158 -10.95 7.28 11.65
N THR A 159 -9.96 8.01 11.14
CA THR A 159 -9.68 8.08 9.69
C THR A 159 -9.45 6.69 9.12
N TYR A 160 -10.12 6.40 8.01
CA TYR A 160 -10.06 5.12 7.30
C TYR A 160 -9.45 5.30 5.90
N GLY A 161 -8.31 4.71 5.68
CA GLY A 161 -7.55 4.86 4.43
C GLY A 161 -6.69 6.11 4.41
N ASP A 162 -6.62 6.77 3.26
CA ASP A 162 -5.76 7.93 3.05
C ASP A 162 -6.21 9.16 3.87
N ASP A 163 -5.24 9.86 4.43
CA ASP A 163 -5.41 11.18 5.01
C ASP A 163 -5.33 12.23 3.88
N PRO A 164 -6.31 13.14 3.74
CA PRO A 164 -6.26 14.20 2.72
C PRO A 164 -4.98 15.04 2.75
N SER A 165 -4.35 15.25 3.90
CA SER A 165 -3.08 15.98 4.01
C SER A 165 -1.91 15.28 3.31
N GLN A 166 -2.03 13.98 3.03
CA GLN A 166 -1.08 13.16 2.28
C GLN A 166 -1.57 12.85 0.85
N GLY A 167 -2.72 13.39 0.47
CA GLY A 167 -3.42 13.04 -0.76
C GLY A 167 -4.28 11.78 -0.61
N VAL A 168 -5.23 11.61 -1.50
CA VAL A 168 -6.24 10.54 -1.47
C VAL A 168 -6.30 9.82 -2.80
N VAL A 169 -6.31 8.49 -2.76
CA VAL A 169 -6.58 7.63 -3.92
C VAL A 169 -8.06 7.25 -3.94
N GLU A 170 -8.76 7.67 -4.99
CA GLU A 170 -10.15 7.28 -5.27
C GLU A 170 -10.23 6.51 -6.60
N GLY A 171 -10.29 5.20 -6.50
CA GLY A 171 -10.19 4.34 -7.68
C GLY A 171 -8.83 4.53 -8.37
N ARG A 172 -8.85 5.05 -9.60
CA ARG A 172 -7.63 5.37 -10.36
C ARG A 172 -7.21 6.84 -10.27
N ARG A 173 -7.94 7.68 -9.55
CA ARG A 173 -7.63 9.10 -9.40
C ARG A 173 -6.88 9.34 -8.10
N PHE A 174 -5.76 10.05 -8.17
CA PHE A 174 -5.07 10.64 -7.03
C PHE A 174 -5.43 12.12 -6.94
N ILE A 175 -5.74 12.61 -5.75
CA ILE A 175 -6.06 14.00 -5.47
C ILE A 175 -5.30 14.44 -4.23
N HIS A 176 -4.56 15.52 -4.31
CA HIS A 176 -3.89 16.10 -3.15
C HIS A 176 -4.40 17.54 -2.94
N PRO A 177 -5.28 17.77 -1.94
CA PRO A 177 -5.91 19.06 -1.73
C PRO A 177 -4.91 20.18 -1.40
N ASP A 178 -3.94 19.94 -0.53
CA ASP A 178 -2.96 20.94 -0.11
C ASP A 178 -1.99 21.32 -1.23
N LEU A 179 -1.57 20.35 -2.03
CA LEU A 179 -0.70 20.58 -3.19
C LEU A 179 -1.47 21.06 -4.43
N ARG A 180 -2.81 21.06 -4.36
CA ARG A 180 -3.71 21.50 -5.43
C ARG A 180 -3.51 20.78 -6.74
N LEU A 181 -3.29 19.47 -6.69
CA LEU A 181 -3.08 18.67 -7.89
C LEU A 181 -3.93 17.39 -7.91
N ALA A 182 -4.17 16.90 -9.11
CA ALA A 182 -4.77 15.59 -9.33
C ALA A 182 -4.23 14.97 -10.62
N PHE A 183 -4.23 13.65 -10.66
CA PHE A 183 -3.96 12.85 -11.86
C PHE A 183 -4.72 11.52 -11.82
N THR A 184 -4.76 10.82 -12.94
CA THR A 184 -5.44 9.52 -13.06
C THR A 184 -4.48 8.45 -13.56
N ALA A 185 -4.32 7.37 -12.82
CA ALA A 185 -3.52 6.22 -13.23
C ALA A 185 -4.14 5.52 -14.46
N PRO A 186 -3.33 4.86 -15.32
CA PRO A 186 -3.85 4.13 -16.46
C PRO A 186 -4.79 2.98 -16.05
N GLN A 187 -5.59 2.52 -16.98
CA GLN A 187 -6.44 1.35 -16.72
C GLN A 187 -5.58 0.09 -16.46
N GLY A 188 -5.98 -0.71 -15.48
CA GLY A 188 -5.21 -1.88 -15.07
C GLY A 188 -4.03 -1.58 -14.13
N PHE A 189 -3.85 -0.30 -13.76
CA PHE A 189 -2.87 0.10 -12.75
C PHE A 189 -3.55 0.43 -11.43
N TYR A 190 -2.85 0.20 -10.33
CA TYR A 190 -3.26 0.61 -8.99
C TYR A 190 -2.21 1.52 -8.37
N MET A 191 -2.62 2.30 -7.38
CA MET A 191 -1.76 3.24 -6.68
C MET A 191 -1.58 2.86 -5.22
N ILE A 192 -0.39 3.11 -4.70
CA ILE A 192 -0.07 3.07 -3.27
C ILE A 192 0.38 4.47 -2.88
N ASN A 193 -0.39 5.11 -2.01
CA ASN A 193 -0.06 6.43 -1.49
C ASN A 193 0.88 6.29 -0.30
N GLY A 194 2.14 6.61 -0.50
CA GLY A 194 3.17 6.61 0.54
C GLY A 194 3.46 8.03 1.03
N THR A 195 4.18 8.14 2.14
CA THR A 195 4.50 9.44 2.78
C THR A 195 5.41 10.36 1.97
N ARG A 196 6.13 9.83 0.99
CA ARG A 196 7.09 10.60 0.17
C ARG A 196 6.77 10.56 -1.32
N ALA A 197 6.01 9.58 -1.75
CA ALA A 197 5.71 9.36 -3.15
C ALA A 197 4.47 8.51 -3.32
N VAL A 198 3.78 8.68 -4.45
CA VAL A 198 2.74 7.77 -4.90
C VAL A 198 3.34 6.78 -5.87
N THR A 199 3.25 5.49 -5.57
CA THR A 199 3.70 4.43 -6.48
C THR A 199 2.52 3.94 -7.31
N ILE A 200 2.72 3.81 -8.62
CA ILE A 200 1.74 3.37 -9.59
C ILE A 200 2.25 2.05 -10.20
N ASN A 201 1.52 0.97 -10.02
CA ASN A 201 1.95 -0.37 -10.43
C ASN A 201 0.94 -0.99 -11.40
N GLY A 202 1.45 -1.66 -12.42
CA GLY A 202 0.66 -2.42 -13.39
C GLY A 202 1.51 -3.45 -14.14
N GLN A 203 0.87 -4.27 -14.95
CA GLN A 203 1.59 -5.30 -15.72
C GLN A 203 2.51 -4.70 -16.79
N SER A 204 2.15 -3.54 -17.34
CA SER A 204 2.88 -2.88 -18.43
C SER A 204 3.98 -1.94 -17.93
N GLY A 205 4.23 -1.89 -16.61
CA GLY A 205 5.27 -1.04 -16.02
C GLY A 205 4.95 -0.55 -14.63
N GLN A 206 5.84 0.30 -14.13
CA GLN A 206 5.71 0.96 -12.83
C GLN A 206 6.03 2.45 -12.98
N ALA A 207 5.41 3.27 -12.14
CA ALA A 207 5.78 4.68 -12.05
C ALA A 207 5.76 5.13 -10.59
N GLN A 208 6.47 6.21 -10.32
CA GLN A 208 6.46 6.90 -9.04
C GLN A 208 6.18 8.38 -9.30
N PHE A 209 5.25 8.96 -8.54
CA PHE A 209 4.99 10.39 -8.51
C PHE A 209 5.63 10.98 -7.26
N SER A 210 6.50 11.97 -7.43
CA SER A 210 7.24 12.60 -6.34
C SER A 210 7.70 14.02 -6.71
N LEU A 211 8.53 14.60 -5.83
CA LEU A 211 9.15 15.91 -6.04
C LEU A 211 10.68 15.82 -5.82
N ALA A 212 11.40 16.79 -6.37
CA ALA A 212 12.82 17.01 -6.14
C ALA A 212 13.09 18.55 -6.02
N PRO A 213 14.26 18.99 -5.60
CA PRO A 213 14.62 20.40 -5.61
C PRO A 213 14.45 21.02 -7.00
N TYR A 214 13.81 22.17 -7.07
CA TYR A 214 13.49 22.86 -8.32
C TYR A 214 13.99 24.30 -8.30
N ASN A 215 14.64 24.73 -9.36
CA ASN A 215 15.29 26.04 -9.50
C ASN A 215 14.78 26.83 -10.73
N ASN A 216 13.50 26.70 -11.03
CA ASN A 216 12.85 27.38 -12.15
C ASN A 216 13.35 26.96 -13.56
N ASP A 217 13.96 25.78 -13.67
CA ASP A 217 14.34 25.19 -14.97
C ASP A 217 14.00 23.71 -15.06
N LEU A 218 12.95 23.41 -15.83
CA LEU A 218 12.47 22.04 -16.03
C LEU A 218 13.49 21.13 -16.74
N ASN A 219 14.37 21.66 -17.58
CA ASN A 219 15.38 20.83 -18.24
C ASN A 219 16.44 20.35 -17.23
N SER A 220 16.95 21.26 -16.41
CA SER A 220 17.85 20.92 -15.31
C SER A 220 17.18 19.98 -14.31
N TYR A 221 15.89 20.22 -14.01
CA TYR A 221 15.11 19.35 -13.13
C TYR A 221 15.00 17.91 -13.66
N VAL A 222 14.57 17.72 -14.92
CA VAL A 222 14.51 16.40 -15.56
C VAL A 222 15.88 15.73 -15.56
N THR A 223 16.93 16.47 -15.87
CA THR A 223 18.31 15.96 -15.87
C THR A 223 18.71 15.49 -14.46
N SER A 224 18.40 16.27 -13.42
CA SER A 224 18.73 15.93 -12.03
C SER A 224 17.97 14.69 -11.54
N VAL A 225 16.70 14.54 -11.92
CA VAL A 225 15.91 13.34 -11.61
C VAL A 225 16.53 12.09 -12.27
N PHE A 226 16.94 12.18 -13.55
CA PHE A 226 17.66 11.07 -14.21
C PHE A 226 18.99 10.74 -13.52
N ALA A 227 19.74 11.74 -13.09
CA ALA A 227 21.00 11.55 -12.36
C ALA A 227 20.80 10.83 -11.03
N GLY A 228 19.65 11.07 -10.37
CA GLY A 228 19.27 10.41 -9.12
C GLY A 228 18.76 8.97 -9.27
N VAL A 229 18.52 8.50 -10.51
CA VAL A 229 17.99 7.13 -10.74
C VAL A 229 19.04 6.05 -10.48
N SER A 230 20.34 6.33 -10.68
CA SER A 230 21.40 5.36 -10.44
C SER A 230 22.72 6.03 -10.05
N GLU A 231 23.30 5.62 -8.91
CA GLU A 231 24.65 6.03 -8.49
C GLU A 231 25.74 5.31 -9.31
N GLN A 232 25.44 4.13 -9.82
CA GLN A 232 26.41 3.28 -10.51
C GLN A 232 26.47 3.53 -12.02
N GLN A 233 25.38 4.00 -12.61
CA GLN A 233 25.24 4.22 -14.03
C GLN A 233 24.65 5.60 -14.29
N GLN A 234 25.37 6.44 -15.01
CA GLN A 234 24.88 7.74 -15.43
C GLN A 234 23.80 7.58 -16.49
N ILE A 235 22.53 7.69 -16.09
CA ILE A 235 21.39 7.63 -17.00
C ILE A 235 21.11 9.03 -17.51
N ARG A 236 21.05 9.17 -18.84
CA ARG A 236 20.74 10.45 -19.48
C ARG A 236 19.63 10.24 -20.50
N PRO A 237 18.65 11.14 -20.59
CA PRO A 237 17.64 11.07 -21.65
C PRO A 237 18.29 11.34 -23.02
N GLN A 238 17.73 10.76 -24.07
CA GLN A 238 18.16 11.03 -25.44
C GLN A 238 17.97 12.50 -25.83
N SER A 239 16.85 13.08 -25.37
CA SER A 239 16.51 14.49 -25.51
C SER A 239 15.53 14.88 -24.41
N ILE A 240 15.45 16.17 -24.10
CA ILE A 240 14.40 16.72 -23.22
C ILE A 240 13.49 17.56 -24.08
N GLN A 241 12.21 17.25 -24.05
CA GLN A 241 11.18 17.95 -24.81
C GLN A 241 10.33 18.80 -23.85
N ARG A 242 9.96 20.01 -24.30
CA ARG A 242 9.06 20.91 -23.60
C ARG A 242 7.66 20.76 -24.14
N THR A 243 6.68 20.86 -23.27
CA THR A 243 5.25 20.80 -23.61
C THR A 243 4.42 21.57 -22.57
N THR A 244 3.13 21.58 -22.77
CA THR A 244 2.15 22.09 -21.79
C THR A 244 1.07 21.04 -21.58
N VAL A 245 0.73 20.75 -20.33
CA VAL A 245 -0.32 19.79 -19.96
C VAL A 245 -1.33 20.51 -19.07
N ASN A 246 -2.56 20.64 -19.52
CA ASN A 246 -3.65 21.29 -18.77
C ASN A 246 -3.24 22.67 -18.20
N GLY A 247 -2.49 23.45 -19.00
CA GLY A 247 -1.99 24.78 -18.60
C GLY A 247 -0.74 24.77 -17.73
N LEU A 248 -0.19 23.61 -17.38
CA LEU A 248 1.07 23.47 -16.64
C LEU A 248 2.24 23.41 -17.63
N PRO A 249 3.27 24.26 -17.52
CA PRO A 249 4.52 24.04 -18.23
C PRO A 249 5.10 22.67 -17.83
N ALA A 250 5.55 21.91 -18.82
CA ALA A 250 6.06 20.55 -18.58
C ALA A 250 7.28 20.26 -19.44
N ALA A 251 8.09 19.31 -18.98
CA ALA A 251 9.20 18.77 -19.75
C ALA A 251 9.34 17.27 -19.49
N TYR A 252 9.78 16.54 -20.51
CA TYR A 252 9.98 15.11 -20.38
C TYR A 252 11.16 14.62 -21.19
N GLY A 253 11.70 13.48 -20.78
CA GLY A 253 12.72 12.76 -21.51
C GLY A 253 12.62 11.27 -21.24
N THR A 254 13.18 10.48 -22.15
CA THR A 254 13.24 9.01 -22.03
C THR A 254 14.68 8.53 -22.29
N ALA A 255 15.11 7.60 -21.47
CA ALA A 255 16.38 6.90 -21.61
C ALA A 255 16.13 5.39 -21.74
N ARG A 256 16.81 4.73 -22.66
CA ARG A 256 16.81 3.26 -22.74
C ARG A 256 17.97 2.71 -21.93
N VAL A 257 17.69 1.78 -21.03
CA VAL A 257 18.65 1.24 -20.07
C VAL A 257 18.67 -0.29 -20.14
N ALA A 258 19.86 -0.87 -20.12
CA ALA A 258 19.99 -2.32 -19.98
C ALA A 258 19.57 -2.77 -18.58
N SER A 259 18.79 -3.84 -18.49
CA SER A 259 18.26 -4.38 -17.25
C SER A 259 18.23 -5.90 -17.31
N GLY A 260 19.11 -6.56 -16.57
CA GLY A 260 19.23 -8.02 -16.63
C GLY A 260 19.47 -8.52 -18.06
N ASN A 261 18.61 -9.39 -18.55
CA ASN A 261 18.67 -9.93 -19.91
C ASN A 261 17.91 -9.11 -20.98
N GLY A 262 17.44 -7.90 -20.63
CA GLY A 262 16.61 -7.08 -21.50
C GLY A 262 16.93 -5.60 -21.45
N GLN A 263 16.03 -4.82 -22.00
CA GLN A 263 16.08 -3.35 -21.95
C GLN A 263 14.76 -2.82 -21.41
N VAL A 264 14.84 -1.68 -20.71
CA VAL A 264 13.70 -0.92 -20.23
C VAL A 264 13.80 0.53 -20.67
N ASP A 265 12.67 1.18 -20.82
CA ASP A 265 12.60 2.61 -21.02
C ASP A 265 12.27 3.29 -19.69
N VAL A 266 13.10 4.23 -19.30
CA VAL A 266 12.93 5.09 -18.15
C VAL A 266 12.47 6.46 -18.63
N THR A 267 11.30 6.90 -18.23
CA THR A 267 10.74 8.20 -18.60
C THR A 267 10.59 9.07 -17.35
N VAL A 268 11.12 10.28 -17.43
CA VAL A 268 10.82 11.35 -16.46
C VAL A 268 9.88 12.34 -17.15
N PHE A 269 8.74 12.61 -16.52
CA PHE A 269 7.78 13.60 -16.97
C PHE A 269 7.52 14.58 -15.83
N ALA A 270 7.97 15.83 -15.98
CA ALA A 270 7.97 16.86 -14.96
C ALA A 270 6.98 17.98 -15.29
N TYR A 271 6.38 18.57 -14.25
CA TYR A 271 5.41 19.66 -14.34
C TYR A 271 5.79 20.77 -13.38
N GLU A 272 5.78 22.02 -13.88
CA GLU A 272 5.99 23.21 -13.05
C GLU A 272 4.68 23.66 -12.41
N PHE A 273 4.68 23.69 -11.10
CA PHE A 273 3.53 24.20 -10.33
C PHE A 273 3.77 25.60 -9.76
N ALA A 274 5.01 25.99 -9.55
CA ALA A 274 5.42 27.34 -9.19
C ALA A 274 6.90 27.50 -9.57
N SER A 275 7.41 28.73 -9.50
CA SER A 275 8.83 29.02 -9.81
C SER A 275 9.83 28.27 -8.90
N ASP A 276 9.36 27.81 -7.73
CA ASP A 276 10.14 27.05 -6.73
C ASP A 276 9.65 25.61 -6.57
N ARG A 277 8.68 25.16 -7.40
CA ARG A 277 8.03 23.87 -7.19
C ARG A 277 7.69 23.14 -8.49
N ALA A 278 8.26 21.96 -8.63
CA ALA A 278 7.94 21.03 -9.69
C ALA A 278 7.69 19.63 -9.12
N TYR A 279 6.84 18.88 -9.80
CA TYR A 279 6.58 17.46 -9.50
C TYR A 279 6.87 16.64 -10.73
N HIS A 280 7.19 15.37 -10.56
CA HIS A 280 7.47 14.50 -11.67
C HIS A 280 6.92 13.08 -11.48
N PHE A 281 6.66 12.44 -12.59
CA PHE A 281 6.60 10.99 -12.70
C PHE A 281 7.96 10.47 -13.15
N LEU A 282 8.43 9.44 -12.47
CA LEU A 282 9.49 8.56 -12.93
C LEU A 282 8.83 7.23 -13.30
N ALA A 283 8.77 6.92 -14.58
CA ALA A 283 8.11 5.71 -15.09
C ALA A 283 9.11 4.75 -15.72
N ILE A 284 8.89 3.45 -15.54
CA ILE A 284 9.67 2.37 -16.10
C ILE A 284 8.74 1.41 -16.81
N THR A 285 9.06 1.13 -18.08
CA THR A 285 8.30 0.21 -18.91
C THR A 285 9.25 -0.76 -19.61
N PRO A 286 8.77 -1.92 -20.08
CA PRO A 286 9.49 -2.68 -21.08
C PRO A 286 9.87 -1.80 -22.28
N ALA A 287 11.00 -2.08 -22.93
CA ALA A 287 11.48 -1.28 -24.05
C ALA A 287 10.41 -1.14 -25.16
N GLY A 288 10.16 0.08 -25.60
CA GLY A 288 9.16 0.41 -26.62
C GLY A 288 7.73 0.53 -26.13
N GLN A 289 7.46 0.42 -24.80
CA GLN A 289 6.11 0.49 -24.23
C GLN A 289 5.86 1.77 -23.40
N THR A 290 6.58 2.85 -23.66
CA THR A 290 6.43 4.12 -22.92
C THR A 290 5.03 4.69 -22.99
N SER A 291 4.26 4.37 -24.04
CA SER A 291 2.85 4.82 -24.21
C SER A 291 1.89 4.34 -23.12
N ALA A 292 2.26 3.31 -22.33
CA ALA A 292 1.44 2.80 -21.24
C ALA A 292 1.05 3.86 -20.19
N PHE A 293 1.84 4.94 -20.09
CA PHE A 293 1.61 6.02 -19.14
C PHE A 293 1.15 7.35 -19.77
N ASN A 294 0.96 7.42 -21.09
CA ASN A 294 0.63 8.68 -21.76
C ASN A 294 -0.63 9.34 -21.23
N ASP A 295 -1.71 8.57 -21.04
CA ASP A 295 -2.97 9.10 -20.51
C ASP A 295 -2.80 9.63 -19.07
N MET A 296 -1.97 8.97 -18.25
CA MET A 296 -1.64 9.43 -16.91
C MET A 296 -0.88 10.76 -16.97
N PHE A 297 0.14 10.85 -17.80
CA PHE A 297 0.92 12.09 -17.97
C PHE A 297 0.03 13.24 -18.44
N ALA A 298 -0.87 12.97 -19.38
CA ALA A 298 -1.83 13.98 -19.89
C ALA A 298 -2.91 14.37 -18.88
N SER A 299 -3.15 13.54 -17.86
CA SER A 299 -4.20 13.77 -16.86
C SER A 299 -3.78 14.70 -15.71
N MET A 300 -2.48 15.01 -15.57
CA MET A 300 -2.00 15.91 -14.52
C MET A 300 -2.64 17.29 -14.63
N GLN A 301 -3.19 17.80 -13.54
CA GLN A 301 -3.88 19.09 -13.52
C GLN A 301 -3.81 19.78 -12.15
N ARG A 302 -3.97 21.09 -12.16
CA ARG A 302 -4.31 21.84 -10.95
C ARG A 302 -5.78 21.60 -10.60
N ILE A 303 -6.08 21.56 -9.33
CA ILE A 303 -7.46 21.60 -8.83
C ILE A 303 -7.73 22.95 -8.17
N ASP A 304 -8.96 23.42 -8.32
CA ASP A 304 -9.43 24.65 -7.68
C ASP A 304 -9.68 24.45 -6.17
N SER A 305 -9.96 25.56 -5.48
CA SER A 305 -10.20 25.58 -4.03
C SER A 305 -11.41 24.76 -3.64
N GLN A 306 -12.45 24.78 -4.46
CA GLN A 306 -13.69 24.06 -4.18
C GLN A 306 -13.50 22.56 -4.32
N THR A 307 -12.82 22.10 -5.38
CA THR A 307 -12.46 20.69 -5.57
C THR A 307 -11.60 20.21 -4.42
N ALA A 308 -10.60 21.00 -3.98
CA ALA A 308 -9.76 20.64 -2.84
C ALA A 308 -10.55 20.55 -1.53
N ALA A 309 -11.46 21.50 -1.27
CA ALA A 309 -12.30 21.50 -0.06
C ALA A 309 -13.30 20.32 -0.03
N ASN A 310 -13.63 19.75 -1.18
CA ASN A 310 -14.51 18.57 -1.27
C ASN A 310 -13.79 17.25 -1.06
N VAL A 311 -12.47 17.25 -0.87
CA VAL A 311 -11.71 16.04 -0.52
C VAL A 311 -11.88 15.78 0.99
N ILE A 312 -12.93 15.05 1.33
CA ILE A 312 -13.29 14.73 2.71
C ILE A 312 -12.75 13.32 3.05
N PRO A 313 -12.05 13.14 4.19
CA PRO A 313 -11.54 11.84 4.60
C PRO A 313 -12.69 10.85 4.79
N ARG A 314 -12.40 9.58 4.58
CA ARG A 314 -13.28 8.52 5.08
C ARG A 314 -12.98 8.27 6.54
N VAL A 315 -14.03 7.96 7.31
CA VAL A 315 -13.92 7.62 8.72
C VAL A 315 -14.71 6.35 9.02
N VAL A 316 -14.28 5.65 10.06
CA VAL A 316 -15.07 4.55 10.65
C VAL A 316 -16.24 5.18 11.41
N ASP A 317 -17.46 4.72 11.11
CA ASP A 317 -18.67 5.06 11.86
C ASP A 317 -19.22 3.77 12.49
N VAL A 318 -19.33 3.75 13.80
CA VAL A 318 -19.81 2.59 14.54
C VAL A 318 -21.29 2.75 14.82
N VAL A 319 -22.09 1.96 14.12
CA VAL A 319 -23.55 2.01 14.23
C VAL A 319 -24.10 0.79 14.96
N THR A 320 -25.23 0.98 15.66
CA THR A 320 -25.97 -0.10 16.28
C THR A 320 -27.04 -0.58 15.29
N VAL A 321 -27.09 -1.88 15.05
CA VAL A 321 -28.07 -2.53 14.16
C VAL A 321 -29.47 -2.35 14.75
N GLY A 322 -30.34 -1.71 13.99
CA GLY A 322 -31.73 -1.50 14.34
C GLY A 322 -32.65 -2.60 13.79
N SER A 323 -33.94 -2.52 14.17
CA SER A 323 -34.95 -3.39 13.60
C SER A 323 -35.10 -3.11 12.10
N GLY A 324 -35.03 -4.16 11.26
CA GLY A 324 -35.10 -4.05 9.80
C GLY A 324 -33.78 -3.77 9.11
N ASP A 325 -32.69 -3.51 9.84
CA ASP A 325 -31.38 -3.41 9.22
C ASP A 325 -30.90 -4.75 8.67
N THR A 326 -30.29 -4.68 7.51
CA THR A 326 -29.68 -5.81 6.82
C THR A 326 -28.23 -5.47 6.44
N VAL A 327 -27.45 -6.48 6.13
CA VAL A 327 -26.09 -6.29 5.56
C VAL A 327 -26.16 -5.34 4.35
N ALA A 328 -27.15 -5.54 3.46
CA ALA A 328 -27.30 -4.71 2.27
C ALA A 328 -27.71 -3.26 2.57
N SER A 329 -28.59 -3.03 3.57
CA SER A 329 -29.02 -1.68 3.94
C SER A 329 -27.87 -0.87 4.54
N LEU A 330 -27.08 -1.47 5.44
CA LEU A 330 -25.93 -0.81 6.06
C LEU A 330 -24.77 -0.66 5.10
N ALA A 331 -24.51 -1.66 4.24
CA ALA A 331 -23.47 -1.56 3.20
C ALA A 331 -23.71 -0.39 2.24
N ARG A 332 -24.96 -0.11 1.87
CA ARG A 332 -25.32 1.03 1.00
C ARG A 332 -25.03 2.40 1.62
N ARG A 333 -24.89 2.49 2.94
CA ARG A 333 -24.50 3.72 3.65
C ARG A 333 -23.00 4.00 3.57
N MET A 334 -22.20 3.02 3.13
CA MET A 334 -20.74 3.19 3.05
C MET A 334 -20.35 4.11 1.88
N ALA A 335 -19.30 4.88 2.09
CA ALA A 335 -18.71 5.82 1.13
C ALA A 335 -17.88 5.10 0.05
N TYR A 336 -18.48 4.10 -0.59
CA TYR A 336 -17.93 3.36 -1.72
C TYR A 336 -19.00 3.23 -2.81
N SER A 337 -18.57 3.27 -4.06
CA SER A 337 -19.44 3.06 -5.23
C SER A 337 -19.47 1.60 -5.70
N ASP A 338 -18.54 0.78 -5.19
CA ASP A 338 -18.32 -0.61 -5.64
C ASP A 338 -18.22 -1.58 -4.46
N ASN A 339 -18.58 -2.82 -4.70
CA ASN A 339 -18.40 -3.93 -3.76
C ASN A 339 -18.84 -3.66 -2.31
N GLN A 340 -19.83 -2.80 -2.09
CA GLN A 340 -20.23 -2.32 -0.76
C GLN A 340 -20.57 -3.46 0.21
N ILE A 341 -21.27 -4.50 -0.25
CA ILE A 341 -21.65 -5.65 0.59
C ILE A 341 -20.40 -6.43 1.03
N ASP A 342 -19.49 -6.69 0.11
CA ASP A 342 -18.27 -7.43 0.42
C ASP A 342 -17.37 -6.61 1.37
N ARG A 343 -17.23 -5.32 1.10
CA ARG A 343 -16.49 -4.39 1.98
C ARG A 343 -17.07 -4.36 3.38
N PHE A 344 -18.40 -4.29 3.51
CA PHE A 344 -19.07 -4.31 4.81
C PHE A 344 -18.83 -5.62 5.55
N ARG A 345 -18.96 -6.76 4.85
CA ARG A 345 -18.72 -8.08 5.45
C ARG A 345 -17.28 -8.23 5.93
N VAL A 346 -16.31 -7.92 5.09
CA VAL A 346 -14.90 -7.99 5.45
C VAL A 346 -14.56 -7.07 6.62
N LEU A 347 -15.03 -5.83 6.60
CA LEU A 347 -14.81 -4.84 7.67
C LEU A 347 -15.33 -5.34 9.03
N ASN A 348 -16.42 -6.10 9.03
CA ASN A 348 -17.08 -6.62 10.24
C ASN A 348 -16.73 -8.08 10.55
N GLY A 349 -15.88 -8.72 9.74
CA GLY A 349 -15.48 -10.11 9.92
C GLY A 349 -16.64 -11.10 9.70
N LEU A 350 -17.62 -10.75 8.86
CA LEU A 350 -18.81 -11.55 8.58
C LEU A 350 -18.55 -12.50 7.39
N THR A 351 -18.91 -13.75 7.55
CA THR A 351 -18.93 -14.71 6.43
C THR A 351 -20.11 -14.41 5.47
N SER A 352 -20.12 -15.07 4.31
CA SER A 352 -21.17 -14.87 3.29
C SER A 352 -22.58 -15.13 3.81
N ASN A 353 -22.73 -16.05 4.75
CA ASN A 353 -24.03 -16.52 5.26
C ASN A 353 -24.44 -15.89 6.61
N GLU A 354 -23.55 -15.09 7.23
CA GLU A 354 -23.87 -14.45 8.50
C GLU A 354 -24.76 -13.23 8.28
N GLY A 355 -25.82 -13.16 9.10
CA GLY A 355 -26.71 -12.02 9.22
C GLY A 355 -26.29 -11.07 10.34
N LEU A 356 -27.11 -10.08 10.59
CA LEU A 356 -26.96 -9.11 11.67
C LEU A 356 -27.98 -9.36 12.78
N SER A 357 -27.60 -9.07 14.02
CA SER A 357 -28.52 -9.12 15.17
C SER A 357 -28.86 -7.70 15.62
N VAL A 358 -30.11 -7.44 15.96
CA VAL A 358 -30.55 -6.16 16.53
C VAL A 358 -29.77 -5.89 17.82
N GLY A 359 -29.26 -4.67 17.95
CA GLY A 359 -28.41 -4.26 19.07
C GLY A 359 -26.91 -4.53 18.86
N GLN A 360 -26.54 -5.30 17.83
CA GLN A 360 -25.12 -5.52 17.48
C GLN A 360 -24.50 -4.21 17.01
N LYS A 361 -23.31 -3.89 17.51
CA LYS A 361 -22.49 -2.80 16.94
C LYS A 361 -21.72 -3.29 15.72
N VAL A 362 -21.75 -2.52 14.65
CA VAL A 362 -21.02 -2.79 13.39
C VAL A 362 -20.33 -1.54 12.90
N LYS A 363 -19.30 -1.73 12.12
CA LYS A 363 -18.54 -0.66 11.46
C LYS A 363 -19.09 -0.41 10.06
N ILE A 364 -19.24 0.84 9.69
CA ILE A 364 -19.36 1.30 8.31
C ILE A 364 -18.26 2.34 8.04
N VAL A 365 -17.94 2.57 6.79
CA VAL A 365 -17.00 3.63 6.39
C VAL A 365 -17.79 4.71 5.68
N VAL A 366 -17.78 5.92 6.24
CA VAL A 366 -18.53 7.07 5.72
C VAL A 366 -17.60 8.23 5.41
N ARG A 367 -18.08 9.26 4.72
CA ARG A 367 -17.35 10.53 4.61
C ARG A 367 -17.36 11.21 5.98
N GLY A 368 -16.20 11.70 6.42
CA GLY A 368 -16.08 12.53 7.61
C GLY A 368 -16.93 13.80 7.51
N ARG A 369 -17.23 14.40 8.63
CA ARG A 369 -17.98 15.67 8.71
C ARG A 369 -17.03 16.85 8.69
#